data_e33c953299299f303dbe3ea857785c34
#
_entry.id   e33c953299299f303dbe3ea857785c34
#
_cell.length_a   1.000
_cell.length_b   1.000
_cell.length_c   1.000
_cell.angle_alpha   90.00
_cell.angle_beta   90.00
_cell.angle_gamma   90.00
#
_symmetry.space_group_name_H-M   'P 1'
#
loop_
_entity.id
_entity.type
_entity.pdbx_description
1 polymer ?
#
loop_
_entity_poly.entity_id
_entity_poly.type
_entity_poly.pdbx_seq_one_letter_code
_entity_poly.pdbx_strand_id
1 'polypeptide(L)'
;VLPSSIDEIVPFSNKKLAGQILQTGGLIISEYEPRMTITNWHFVKRNRIIAGLSFATVVVEAPAGSGALITVDFALENGRDVYFHKVCFSDNAKQIASIVKNQLETDFSMGKVSKYKKENTVEKYLEAGAPIIESYEDYCAACNEVPGQRHIKQMQGTLFDI
;
A
#
# COMPACT_ATOMS: atom_id res chain seq x y z
N VAL A 1 -9.43 6.46 -2.74
CA VAL A 1 -9.62 6.74 -1.30
C VAL A 1 -8.88 8.02 -0.94
N LEU A 2 -9.55 9.00 -0.32
CA LEU A 2 -8.95 10.28 0.06
C LEU A 2 -8.38 10.26 1.49
N PRO A 3 -7.32 11.04 1.76
CA PRO A 3 -6.84 11.35 3.11
C PRO A 3 -7.52 12.60 3.69
N SER A 4 -8.43 13.20 2.94
CA SER A 4 -9.19 14.42 3.22
C SER A 4 -10.69 14.13 3.19
N SER A 5 -11.51 15.11 3.53
CA SER A 5 -12.95 15.03 3.33
C SER A 5 -13.30 14.87 1.83
N ILE A 6 -14.54 14.45 1.56
CA ILE A 6 -14.98 14.15 0.20
C ILE A 6 -15.06 15.40 -0.69
N ASP A 7 -15.24 16.56 -0.11
CA ASP A 7 -15.34 17.86 -0.77
C ASP A 7 -13.98 18.52 -1.01
N GLU A 8 -12.90 17.97 -0.48
CA GLU A 8 -11.54 18.50 -0.60
C GLU A 8 -10.59 17.48 -1.23
N ILE A 9 -10.29 17.66 -2.52
CA ILE A 9 -9.33 16.79 -3.23
C ILE A 9 -7.90 17.21 -2.92
N VAL A 10 -7.13 16.30 -2.30
CA VAL A 10 -5.72 16.51 -1.95
C VAL A 10 -4.83 15.45 -2.63
N PRO A 11 -3.74 15.86 -3.29
CA PRO A 11 -3.37 17.26 -3.58
C PRO A 11 -4.34 17.91 -4.59
N PHE A 12 -4.45 19.25 -4.53
CA PHE A 12 -5.38 20.00 -5.39
C PHE A 12 -5.13 19.77 -6.89
N SER A 13 -3.88 19.49 -7.29
CA SER A 13 -3.53 19.13 -8.66
C SER A 13 -4.31 17.92 -9.20
N ASN A 14 -4.80 17.05 -8.36
CA ASN A 14 -5.58 15.86 -8.72
C ASN A 14 -7.09 16.13 -8.86
N LYS A 15 -7.55 17.38 -8.71
CA LYS A 15 -8.98 17.73 -8.84
C LYS A 15 -9.57 17.36 -10.20
N LYS A 16 -8.80 17.58 -11.28
CA LYS A 16 -9.22 17.20 -12.64
C LYS A 16 -9.34 15.68 -12.77
N LEU A 17 -8.37 14.94 -12.24
CA LEU A 17 -8.39 13.47 -12.23
C LEU A 17 -9.58 12.91 -11.42
N ALA A 18 -9.87 13.49 -10.27
CA ALA A 18 -11.05 13.13 -9.48
C ALA A 18 -12.35 13.31 -10.26
N GLY A 19 -12.50 14.44 -10.98
CA GLY A 19 -13.64 14.66 -11.88
C GLY A 19 -13.74 13.62 -13.00
N GLN A 20 -12.63 13.26 -13.61
CA GLN A 20 -12.59 12.22 -14.65
C GLN A 20 -12.99 10.83 -14.10
N ILE A 21 -12.51 10.46 -12.92
CA ILE A 21 -12.89 9.20 -12.25
C ILE A 21 -14.41 9.13 -12.09
N LEU A 22 -15.04 10.19 -11.58
CA LEU A 22 -16.50 10.22 -11.39
C LEU A 22 -17.27 10.18 -12.73
N GLN A 23 -16.80 10.90 -13.76
CA GLN A 23 -17.41 10.93 -15.08
C GLN A 23 -17.37 9.56 -15.79
N THR A 24 -16.37 8.74 -15.49
CA THR A 24 -16.23 7.38 -16.04
C THR A 24 -16.90 6.30 -15.20
N GLY A 25 -17.71 6.66 -14.20
CA GLY A 25 -18.42 5.73 -13.34
C GLY A 25 -17.58 5.21 -12.16
N GLY A 26 -16.42 5.81 -11.91
CA GLY A 26 -15.61 5.49 -10.75
C GLY A 26 -16.14 6.10 -9.45
N LEU A 27 -15.56 5.69 -8.33
CA LEU A 27 -15.97 6.10 -6.99
C LEU A 27 -14.83 6.79 -6.25
N ILE A 28 -15.16 7.85 -5.51
CA ILE A 28 -14.26 8.50 -4.55
C ILE A 28 -14.86 8.31 -3.16
N ILE A 29 -14.06 7.79 -2.23
CA ILE A 29 -14.47 7.56 -0.84
C ILE A 29 -13.54 8.25 0.14
N SER A 30 -14.10 8.64 1.29
CA SER A 30 -13.39 9.24 2.42
C SER A 30 -14.05 8.84 3.73
N GLU A 31 -13.26 8.74 4.80
CA GLU A 31 -13.74 8.58 6.18
C GLU A 31 -13.80 9.91 6.96
N TYR A 32 -13.41 11.02 6.31
CA TYR A 32 -13.22 12.29 7.00
C TYR A 32 -14.40 13.22 6.79
N GLU A 33 -14.79 13.90 7.86
CA GLU A 33 -15.85 14.90 7.84
C GLU A 33 -15.44 16.16 7.04
N PRO A 34 -16.41 16.90 6.48
CA PRO A 34 -16.14 18.18 5.81
C PRO A 34 -15.39 19.15 6.74
N ARG A 35 -14.44 19.88 6.16
CA ARG A 35 -13.61 20.91 6.85
C ARG A 35 -12.64 20.38 7.91
N MET A 36 -12.41 19.08 8.00
CA MET A 36 -11.40 18.53 8.89
C MET A 36 -9.99 18.95 8.43
N THR A 37 -9.15 19.42 9.36
CA THR A 37 -7.75 19.75 9.05
C THR A 37 -6.94 18.50 8.70
N ILE A 38 -6.31 18.51 7.53
CA ILE A 38 -5.53 17.39 7.01
C ILE A 38 -4.16 17.36 7.68
N THR A 39 -3.74 16.18 8.12
CA THR A 39 -2.41 15.91 8.67
C THR A 39 -1.74 14.75 7.94
N ASN A 40 -0.43 14.61 8.07
CA ASN A 40 0.30 13.48 7.49
C ASN A 40 -0.22 12.12 7.97
N TRP A 41 -0.76 12.06 9.19
CA TRP A 41 -1.37 10.86 9.75
C TRP A 41 -2.59 10.38 8.96
N HIS A 42 -3.38 11.28 8.38
CA HIS A 42 -4.54 10.90 7.55
C HIS A 42 -4.13 10.12 6.30
N PHE A 43 -2.98 10.44 5.70
CA PHE A 43 -2.44 9.67 4.57
C PHE A 43 -2.08 8.24 4.97
N VAL A 44 -1.47 8.08 6.14
CA VAL A 44 -1.12 6.76 6.68
C VAL A 44 -2.39 5.98 7.03
N LYS A 45 -3.29 6.58 7.81
CA LYS A 45 -4.53 5.94 8.26
C LYS A 45 -5.42 5.49 7.10
N ARG A 46 -5.50 6.30 6.01
CA ARG A 46 -6.26 5.99 4.82
C ARG A 46 -5.78 4.71 4.13
N ASN A 47 -4.48 4.38 4.21
CA ASN A 47 -3.90 3.24 3.51
C ASN A 47 -4.49 1.89 3.95
N ARG A 48 -5.01 1.77 5.17
CA ARG A 48 -5.75 0.57 5.62
C ARG A 48 -6.99 0.29 4.78
N ILE A 49 -7.67 1.34 4.30
CA ILE A 49 -8.85 1.20 3.43
C ILE A 49 -8.42 0.75 2.04
N ILE A 50 -7.33 1.32 1.50
CA ILE A 50 -6.78 0.90 0.21
C ILE A 50 -6.42 -0.57 0.26
N ALA A 51 -5.66 -0.99 1.27
CA ALA A 51 -5.27 -2.38 1.47
C ALA A 51 -6.49 -3.30 1.64
N GLY A 52 -7.44 -2.92 2.51
CA GLY A 52 -8.64 -3.73 2.79
C GLY A 52 -9.55 -3.92 1.58
N LEU A 53 -9.66 -2.93 0.69
CA LEU A 53 -10.44 -2.99 -0.55
C LEU A 53 -9.71 -3.71 -1.70
N SER A 54 -8.43 -4.02 -1.54
CA SER A 54 -7.62 -4.69 -2.56
C SER A 54 -7.56 -6.20 -2.30
N PHE A 55 -7.40 -7.00 -3.34
CA PHE A 55 -7.13 -8.45 -3.21
C PHE A 55 -5.72 -8.70 -2.74
N ALA A 56 -4.79 -7.94 -3.31
CA ALA A 56 -3.38 -8.05 -2.99
C ALA A 56 -2.71 -6.68 -3.04
N THR A 57 -1.57 -6.57 -2.38
CA THR A 57 -0.66 -5.43 -2.47
C THR A 57 0.63 -5.86 -3.14
N VAL A 58 0.96 -5.25 -4.27
CA VAL A 58 2.23 -5.46 -4.97
C VAL A 58 3.15 -4.28 -4.70
N VAL A 59 4.30 -4.55 -4.09
CA VAL A 59 5.31 -3.54 -3.80
C VAL A 59 6.35 -3.52 -4.90
N VAL A 60 6.45 -2.40 -5.61
CA VAL A 60 7.42 -2.22 -6.71
C VAL A 60 8.70 -1.55 -6.20
N GLU A 61 8.58 -0.61 -5.27
CA GLU A 61 9.72 0.07 -4.64
C GLU A 61 9.32 0.54 -3.24
N ALA A 62 10.10 0.18 -2.24
CA ALA A 62 9.83 0.57 -0.85
C ALA A 62 11.12 0.60 -0.02
N PRO A 63 11.74 1.74 0.18
CA PRO A 63 12.83 1.86 1.16
C PRO A 63 12.32 1.63 2.58
N ALA A 64 13.21 1.30 3.50
CA ALA A 64 12.90 1.07 4.90
C ALA A 64 12.05 2.21 5.51
N GLY A 65 11.05 1.87 6.30
CA GLY A 65 10.17 2.82 6.98
C GLY A 65 9.29 3.66 6.05
N SER A 66 9.13 3.26 4.77
CA SER A 66 8.27 3.96 3.81
C SER A 66 6.79 3.75 4.07
N GLY A 67 5.95 4.67 3.56
CA GLY A 67 4.50 4.52 3.61
C GLY A 67 3.97 3.29 2.88
N ALA A 68 4.70 2.79 1.86
CA ALA A 68 4.36 1.57 1.15
C ALA A 68 4.42 0.35 2.08
N LEU A 69 5.45 0.25 2.92
CA LEU A 69 5.58 -0.85 3.89
C LEU A 69 4.53 -0.77 5.01
N ILE A 70 4.07 0.42 5.38
CA ILE A 70 2.91 0.55 6.28
C ILE A 70 1.63 0.02 5.62
N THR A 71 1.47 0.22 4.31
CA THR A 71 0.35 -0.35 3.56
C THR A 71 0.43 -1.87 3.49
N VAL A 72 1.65 -2.44 3.43
CA VAL A 72 1.89 -3.89 3.53
C VAL A 72 1.41 -4.42 4.88
N ASP A 73 1.75 -3.77 6.00
CA ASP A 73 1.26 -4.20 7.32
C ASP A 73 -0.27 -4.19 7.37
N PHE A 74 -0.91 -3.15 6.87
CA PHE A 74 -2.38 -3.11 6.78
C PHE A 74 -2.97 -4.20 5.87
N ALA A 75 -2.30 -4.55 4.77
CA ALA A 75 -2.73 -5.65 3.92
C ALA A 75 -2.71 -6.98 4.67
N LEU A 76 -1.61 -7.28 5.37
CA LEU A 76 -1.46 -8.49 6.18
C LEU A 76 -2.46 -8.54 7.34
N GLU A 77 -2.69 -7.42 8.06
CA GLU A 77 -3.69 -7.31 9.12
C GLU A 77 -5.12 -7.59 8.61
N ASN A 78 -5.40 -7.25 7.34
CA ASN A 78 -6.68 -7.52 6.69
C ASN A 78 -6.72 -8.88 5.96
N GLY A 79 -5.75 -9.75 6.15
CA GLY A 79 -5.68 -11.07 5.51
C GLY A 79 -5.56 -10.99 3.99
N ARG A 80 -4.92 -9.93 3.47
CA ARG A 80 -4.68 -9.74 2.04
C ARG A 80 -3.29 -10.21 1.66
N ASP A 81 -3.16 -10.71 0.44
CA ASP A 81 -1.88 -11.17 -0.08
C ASP A 81 -0.94 -9.98 -0.33
N VAL A 82 0.36 -10.23 -0.11
CA VAL A 82 1.42 -9.26 -0.37
C VAL A 82 2.48 -9.89 -1.25
N TYR A 83 2.90 -9.16 -2.27
CA TYR A 83 3.93 -9.56 -3.21
C TYR A 83 4.97 -8.44 -3.35
N PHE A 84 6.23 -8.82 -3.53
CA PHE A 84 7.29 -7.88 -3.87
C PHE A 84 7.72 -8.09 -5.32
N HIS A 85 7.73 -7.01 -6.10
CA HIS A 85 8.24 -7.09 -7.46
C HIS A 85 9.77 -7.14 -7.44
N LYS A 86 10.39 -7.91 -8.32
CA LYS A 86 11.86 -8.07 -8.40
C LYS A 86 12.63 -6.75 -8.48
N VAL A 87 12.03 -5.69 -9.01
CA VAL A 87 12.62 -4.35 -9.08
C VAL A 87 12.97 -3.79 -7.70
N CYS A 88 12.30 -4.22 -6.63
CA CYS A 88 12.67 -3.88 -5.25
C CYS A 88 14.13 -4.25 -4.90
N PHE A 89 14.72 -5.17 -5.66
CA PHE A 89 16.06 -5.73 -5.42
C PHE A 89 17.07 -5.32 -6.49
N SER A 90 16.71 -4.39 -7.38
CA SER A 90 17.63 -3.80 -8.35
C SER A 90 18.78 -3.10 -7.64
N ASP A 91 19.90 -2.92 -8.33
CA ASP A 91 21.08 -2.25 -7.75
C ASP A 91 20.76 -0.82 -7.34
N ASN A 92 19.92 -0.12 -8.10
CA ASN A 92 19.45 1.21 -7.73
C ASN A 92 18.60 1.18 -6.45
N ALA A 93 17.66 0.24 -6.33
CA ALA A 93 16.84 0.08 -5.13
C ALA A 93 17.68 -0.25 -3.89
N LYS A 94 18.71 -1.11 -4.04
CA LYS A 94 19.66 -1.43 -2.97
C LYS A 94 20.48 -0.23 -2.52
N GLN A 95 20.94 0.61 -3.46
CA GLN A 95 21.66 1.85 -3.13
C GLN A 95 20.77 2.80 -2.33
N ILE A 96 19.54 3.04 -2.78
CA ILE A 96 18.56 3.87 -2.08
C ILE A 96 18.27 3.30 -0.69
N ALA A 97 18.02 1.99 -0.59
CA ALA A 97 17.75 1.32 0.68
C ALA A 97 18.90 1.48 1.68
N SER A 98 20.17 1.38 1.21
CA SER A 98 21.36 1.58 2.05
C SER A 98 21.44 3.02 2.58
N ILE A 99 21.21 4.03 1.73
CA ILE A 99 21.22 5.43 2.14
C ILE A 99 20.13 5.70 3.19
N VAL A 100 18.91 5.24 2.92
CA VAL A 100 17.77 5.42 3.83
C VAL A 100 17.99 4.69 5.14
N LYS A 101 18.55 3.48 5.13
CA LYS A 101 18.87 2.71 6.33
C LYS A 101 19.86 3.47 7.22
N ASN A 102 20.95 3.98 6.65
CA ASN A 102 21.94 4.77 7.39
C ASN A 102 21.32 6.04 8.00
N GLN A 103 20.44 6.71 7.26
CA GLN A 103 19.71 7.88 7.77
C GLN A 103 18.79 7.50 8.93
N LEU A 104 18.04 6.40 8.82
CA LEU A 104 17.14 5.91 9.87
C LEU A 104 17.90 5.48 11.13
N GLU A 105 19.10 4.88 11.01
CA GLU A 105 19.95 4.57 12.16
C GLU A 105 20.36 5.85 12.91
N THR A 106 20.77 6.87 12.15
CA THR A 106 21.12 8.18 12.71
C THR A 106 19.92 8.83 13.40
N ASP A 107 18.76 8.87 12.72
CA ASP A 107 17.55 9.49 13.26
C ASP A 107 17.01 8.72 14.48
N PHE A 108 17.17 7.40 14.51
CA PHE A 108 16.80 6.57 15.65
C PHE A 108 17.71 6.87 16.86
N SER A 109 19.01 6.97 16.66
CA SER A 109 19.97 7.34 17.73
C SER A 109 19.70 8.70 18.32
N MET A 110 19.11 9.62 17.52
CA MET A 110 18.68 10.96 17.94
C MET A 110 17.25 10.98 18.52
N GLY A 111 16.57 9.85 18.62
CA GLY A 111 15.17 9.77 19.10
C GLY A 111 14.12 10.38 18.18
N LYS A 112 14.46 10.63 16.91
CA LYS A 112 13.55 11.26 15.92
C LYS A 112 12.58 10.28 15.27
N VAL A 113 12.93 9.00 15.21
CA VAL A 113 12.10 7.95 14.62
C VAL A 113 11.91 6.78 15.59
N SER A 114 10.80 6.08 15.44
CA SER A 114 10.50 4.90 16.26
C SER A 114 11.30 3.68 15.82
N LYS A 115 11.46 2.71 16.73
CA LYS A 115 12.02 1.40 16.43
C LYS A 115 11.26 0.70 15.29
N TYR A 116 9.92 0.74 15.32
CA TYR A 116 9.08 0.21 14.24
C TYR A 116 9.48 0.77 12.87
N LYS A 117 9.62 2.10 12.73
CA LYS A 117 9.95 2.71 11.45
C LYS A 117 11.32 2.27 10.93
N LYS A 118 12.31 2.15 11.83
CA LYS A 118 13.65 1.67 11.51
C LYS A 118 13.66 0.21 11.05
N GLU A 119 12.90 -0.67 11.72
CA GLU A 119 12.88 -2.11 11.49
C GLU A 119 11.89 -2.54 10.41
N ASN A 120 11.04 -1.64 9.93
CA ASN A 120 10.10 -1.93 8.85
C ASN A 120 10.80 -1.87 7.49
N THR A 121 11.31 -3.02 7.05
CA THR A 121 12.12 -3.19 5.83
C THR A 121 11.52 -4.27 4.94
N VAL A 122 11.91 -4.29 3.65
CA VAL A 122 11.47 -5.32 2.70
C VAL A 122 11.95 -6.70 3.15
N GLU A 123 13.17 -6.80 3.66
CA GLU A 123 13.79 -8.05 4.11
C GLU A 123 12.94 -8.73 5.18
N LYS A 124 12.39 -7.97 6.13
CA LYS A 124 11.47 -8.48 7.18
C LYS A 124 10.33 -9.31 6.60
N TYR A 125 9.73 -8.85 5.50
CA TYR A 125 8.59 -9.55 4.89
C TYR A 125 9.03 -10.75 4.06
N LEU A 126 10.20 -10.68 3.42
CA LEU A 126 10.76 -11.82 2.70
C LEU A 126 11.15 -12.96 3.65
N GLU A 127 11.75 -12.64 4.80
CA GLU A 127 12.03 -13.60 5.86
C GLU A 127 10.75 -14.25 6.41
N ALA A 128 9.64 -13.50 6.41
CA ALA A 128 8.31 -14.02 6.75
C ALA A 128 7.64 -14.81 5.61
N GLY A 129 8.30 -14.96 4.44
CA GLY A 129 7.82 -15.78 3.33
C GLY A 129 7.02 -15.04 2.27
N ALA A 130 7.08 -13.71 2.22
CA ALA A 130 6.41 -12.95 1.16
C ALA A 130 7.03 -13.28 -0.23
N PRO A 131 6.21 -13.64 -1.23
CA PRO A 131 6.70 -14.04 -2.53
C PRO A 131 7.22 -12.87 -3.37
N ILE A 132 8.20 -13.17 -4.23
CA ILE A 132 8.72 -12.23 -5.24
C ILE A 132 8.10 -12.60 -6.58
N ILE A 133 7.62 -11.58 -7.32
CA ILE A 133 7.06 -11.71 -8.66
C ILE A 133 7.77 -10.80 -9.65
N GLU A 134 7.75 -11.17 -10.92
CA GLU A 134 8.29 -10.37 -12.02
C GLU A 134 7.20 -9.91 -13.00
N SER A 135 6.10 -10.66 -13.06
CA SER A 135 5.06 -10.49 -14.05
C SER A 135 3.68 -10.74 -13.45
N TYR A 136 2.63 -10.47 -14.22
CA TYR A 136 1.26 -10.80 -13.85
C TYR A 136 1.02 -12.32 -13.85
N GLU A 137 1.70 -13.04 -14.71
CA GLU A 137 1.68 -14.50 -14.78
C GLU A 137 2.22 -15.13 -13.49
N ASP A 138 3.31 -14.59 -12.94
CA ASP A 138 3.86 -15.04 -11.65
C ASP A 138 2.86 -14.79 -10.51
N TYR A 139 2.21 -13.61 -10.52
CA TYR A 139 1.13 -13.31 -9.56
C TYR A 139 0.02 -14.35 -9.64
N CYS A 140 -0.44 -14.69 -10.86
CA CYS A 140 -1.50 -15.68 -11.06
C CYS A 140 -1.06 -17.08 -10.63
N ALA A 141 0.18 -17.48 -10.90
CA ALA A 141 0.74 -18.75 -10.45
C ALA A 141 0.82 -18.82 -8.91
N ALA A 142 1.25 -17.74 -8.26
CA ALA A 142 1.32 -17.64 -6.81
C ALA A 142 -0.07 -17.71 -6.14
N CYS A 143 -1.12 -17.22 -6.81
CA CYS A 143 -2.49 -17.28 -6.33
C CYS A 143 -3.20 -18.61 -6.63
N ASN A 144 -2.58 -19.55 -7.38
CA ASN A 144 -3.22 -20.76 -7.90
C ASN A 144 -4.53 -20.48 -8.68
N GLU A 145 -4.61 -19.36 -9.38
CA GLU A 145 -5.80 -18.92 -10.10
C GLU A 145 -5.48 -18.43 -11.52
N VAL A 146 -6.44 -18.66 -12.42
CA VAL A 146 -6.42 -18.03 -13.75
C VAL A 146 -6.66 -16.52 -13.61
N PRO A 147 -5.96 -15.67 -14.40
CA PRO A 147 -6.16 -14.22 -14.39
C PRO A 147 -7.64 -13.81 -14.40
N GLY A 148 -8.07 -13.01 -13.43
CA GLY A 148 -9.43 -12.49 -13.32
C GLY A 148 -10.46 -13.36 -12.60
N GLN A 149 -10.23 -14.65 -12.37
CA GLN A 149 -11.22 -15.55 -11.73
C GLN A 149 -11.34 -15.33 -10.22
N ARG A 150 -10.27 -15.00 -9.51
CA ARG A 150 -10.29 -14.74 -8.06
C ARG A 150 -11.24 -13.60 -7.72
N HIS A 151 -11.24 -12.57 -8.54
CA HIS A 151 -12.11 -11.40 -8.37
C HIS A 151 -13.59 -11.77 -8.32
N ILE A 152 -14.04 -12.65 -9.21
CA ILE A 152 -15.43 -13.08 -9.30
C ILE A 152 -15.83 -13.96 -8.11
N LYS A 153 -14.99 -14.91 -7.69
CA LYS A 153 -15.29 -15.81 -6.57
C LYS A 153 -15.43 -15.09 -5.22
N GLN A 154 -14.57 -14.11 -4.94
CA GLN A 154 -14.65 -13.36 -3.68
C GLN A 154 -15.84 -12.40 -3.66
N MET A 155 -16.24 -11.83 -4.80
CA MET A 155 -17.44 -11.01 -4.86
C MET A 155 -18.73 -11.83 -4.65
N GLN A 156 -18.75 -13.09 -5.09
CA GLN A 156 -19.89 -13.98 -4.87
C GLN A 156 -20.03 -14.47 -3.43
N GLY A 157 -18.91 -14.75 -2.73
CA GLY A 157 -18.92 -15.18 -1.34
C GLY A 157 -19.40 -14.10 -0.36
N THR A 158 -19.12 -12.83 -0.61
CA THR A 158 -19.53 -11.72 0.26
C THR A 158 -20.97 -11.23 0.03
N LEU A 159 -21.63 -11.59 -1.08
CA LEU A 159 -22.98 -11.10 -1.39
C LEU A 159 -24.11 -12.03 -0.87
N PHE A 160 -23.79 -13.26 -0.46
CA PHE A 160 -24.78 -14.28 -0.11
C PHE A 160 -24.68 -14.82 1.33
N ASP A 161 -23.76 -14.30 2.16
CA ASP A 161 -23.61 -14.63 3.58
C ASP A 161 -24.25 -13.58 4.51
N ILE A 162 -25.36 -12.97 4.08
CA ILE A 162 -26.22 -12.11 4.92
C ILE A 162 -27.53 -12.81 5.21
#